data_b1a27ffc1228b184f0bb937504642e39
#
_entry.id   b1a27ffc1228b184f0bb937504642e39
#
_cell.length_a   1.000
_cell.length_b   1.000
_cell.length_c   1.000
_cell.angle_alpha   90.00
_cell.angle_beta   90.00
_cell.angle_gamma   90.00
#
_symmetry.space_group_name_H-M   'P 1'
#
loop_
_entity.id
_entity.type
_entity.pdbx_description
1 polymer ?
#
loop_
_entity_poly.entity_id
_entity_poly.type
_entity_poly.pdbx_seq_one_letter_code
_entity_poly.pdbx_strand_id
1 'polypeptide(L)'
;ESAYKRGKSWIGYYWAPTWVLGKLDMTQLEEPPFDPAVFESTAKCAYPAVKCDIIVHKKLPEWAPDVVDFLTKYNTTLDINNKFLAHMQDTGGKPPEAAMWFLKTYEDLWTQWVPADVAAKVKAAMK
;
A
#
# COMPACT_ATOMS: atom_id res chain seq x y z
N GLU A 1 -0.75 -18.39 -7.78
CA GLU A 1 -0.93 -19.08 -6.50
C GLU A 1 -1.00 -20.60 -6.70
N SER A 2 -1.80 -21.07 -7.64
CA SER A 2 -1.97 -22.52 -7.88
C SER A 2 -0.66 -23.21 -8.34
N ALA A 3 0.16 -22.56 -9.15
CA ALA A 3 1.49 -23.08 -9.53
C ALA A 3 2.44 -23.09 -8.33
N TYR A 4 2.49 -22.01 -7.58
CA TYR A 4 3.33 -21.86 -6.39
C TYR A 4 3.04 -22.95 -5.34
N LYS A 5 1.75 -23.15 -4.99
CA LYS A 5 1.32 -24.20 -4.05
C LYS A 5 1.71 -25.62 -4.49
N ARG A 6 1.86 -25.86 -5.78
CA ARG A 6 2.27 -27.15 -6.35
C ARG A 6 3.78 -27.25 -6.63
N GLY A 7 4.57 -26.26 -6.22
CA GLY A 7 6.01 -26.22 -6.51
C GLY A 7 6.33 -26.16 -8.00
N LYS A 8 5.41 -25.62 -8.83
CA LYS A 8 5.62 -25.50 -10.28
C LYS A 8 6.13 -24.11 -10.63
N SER A 9 7.05 -24.05 -11.58
CA SER A 9 7.52 -22.77 -12.12
C SER A 9 6.37 -22.00 -12.76
N TRP A 10 6.41 -20.69 -12.59
CA TRP A 10 5.49 -19.74 -13.24
C TRP A 10 6.26 -18.49 -13.63
N ILE A 11 5.96 -17.94 -14.79
CA ILE A 11 6.39 -16.63 -15.24
C ILE A 11 5.20 -15.93 -15.90
N GLY A 12 5.05 -14.65 -15.66
CA GLY A 12 3.95 -13.89 -16.26
C GLY A 12 3.90 -12.46 -15.76
N TYR A 13 3.02 -11.69 -16.35
CA TYR A 13 2.74 -10.32 -15.94
C TYR A 13 1.95 -10.28 -14.63
N TYR A 14 2.35 -9.37 -13.75
CA TYR A 14 1.61 -9.07 -12.54
C TYR A 14 1.79 -7.61 -12.13
N TRP A 15 1.01 -7.12 -11.18
CA TRP A 15 1.03 -5.72 -10.74
C TRP A 15 0.94 -5.60 -9.22
N ALA A 16 1.39 -4.46 -8.68
CA ALA A 16 1.32 -4.11 -7.27
C ALA A 16 0.41 -2.87 -7.06
N PRO A 17 -0.26 -2.76 -5.89
CA PRO A 17 -0.21 -3.70 -4.76
C PRO A 17 -1.19 -4.86 -4.91
N THR A 18 -0.82 -6.06 -4.44
CA THR A 18 -1.73 -7.22 -4.38
C THR A 18 -1.39 -8.12 -3.19
N TRP A 19 -2.37 -8.89 -2.72
CA TRP A 19 -2.17 -9.85 -1.64
C TRP A 19 -1.18 -10.97 -2.03
N VAL A 20 -1.12 -11.33 -3.29
CA VAL A 20 -0.21 -12.36 -3.81
C VAL A 20 1.25 -11.95 -3.58
N LEU A 21 1.59 -10.70 -3.90
CA LEU A 21 2.95 -10.16 -3.68
C LEU A 21 3.28 -9.97 -2.20
N GLY A 22 2.29 -9.83 -1.33
CA GLY A 22 2.50 -9.77 0.11
C GLY A 22 2.66 -11.14 0.78
N LYS A 23 2.25 -12.21 0.09
CA LYS A 23 2.20 -13.58 0.64
C LYS A 23 3.21 -14.53 0.02
N LEU A 24 3.43 -14.44 -1.29
CA LEU A 24 4.28 -15.35 -2.02
C LEU A 24 5.65 -14.71 -2.29
N ASP A 25 6.69 -15.48 -2.03
CA ASP A 25 8.07 -15.09 -2.37
C ASP A 25 8.27 -15.25 -3.87
N MET A 26 8.23 -14.12 -4.60
CA MET A 26 8.37 -14.07 -6.04
C MET A 26 9.47 -13.07 -6.42
N THR A 27 10.25 -13.42 -7.43
CA THR A 27 11.30 -12.56 -7.98
C THR A 27 10.73 -11.74 -9.14
N GLN A 28 10.81 -10.42 -9.02
CA GLN A 28 10.54 -9.52 -10.14
C GLN A 28 11.72 -9.57 -11.13
N LEU A 29 11.43 -9.82 -12.38
CA LEU A 29 12.44 -9.74 -13.44
C LEU A 29 12.67 -8.27 -13.82
N GLU A 30 13.93 -7.90 -14.00
CA GLU A 30 14.29 -6.57 -14.49
C GLU A 30 13.94 -6.45 -15.97
N GLU A 31 13.38 -5.32 -16.29
CA GLU A 31 13.06 -4.91 -17.67
C GLU A 31 13.59 -3.48 -17.91
N PRO A 32 13.75 -3.06 -19.19
CA PRO A 32 14.18 -1.71 -19.49
C PRO A 32 13.30 -0.66 -18.79
N PRO A 33 13.86 0.45 -18.29
CA PRO A 33 13.08 1.50 -17.66
C PRO A 33 11.94 1.99 -18.57
N PHE A 34 10.88 2.50 -17.94
CA PHE A 34 9.77 3.11 -18.69
C PHE A 34 10.24 4.23 -19.60
N ASP A 35 9.88 4.14 -20.88
CA ASP A 35 10.07 5.15 -21.90
C ASP A 35 8.75 5.34 -22.66
N PRO A 36 8.15 6.54 -22.67
CA PRO A 36 6.85 6.77 -23.30
C PRO A 36 6.79 6.36 -24.77
N ALA A 37 7.83 6.68 -25.55
CA ALA A 37 7.85 6.39 -26.99
C ALA A 37 7.98 4.88 -27.27
N VAL A 38 8.79 4.18 -26.47
CA VAL A 38 8.92 2.72 -26.55
C VAL A 38 7.62 2.06 -26.09
N PHE A 39 7.00 2.57 -25.01
CA PHE A 39 5.75 2.03 -24.47
C PHE A 39 4.60 2.15 -25.48
N GLU A 40 4.45 3.33 -26.12
CA GLU A 40 3.41 3.57 -27.12
C GLU A 40 3.60 2.75 -28.40
N SER A 41 4.85 2.49 -28.80
CA SER A 41 5.14 1.82 -30.06
C SER A 41 5.20 0.29 -29.93
N THR A 42 5.86 -0.24 -28.92
CA THR A 42 6.15 -1.68 -28.82
C THR A 42 5.87 -2.29 -27.43
N ALA A 43 5.66 -1.46 -26.43
CA ALA A 43 5.52 -1.85 -25.01
C ALA A 43 6.69 -2.73 -24.48
N LYS A 44 7.91 -2.57 -25.04
CA LYS A 44 9.10 -3.34 -24.64
C LYS A 44 9.91 -2.63 -23.56
N CYS A 45 9.24 -2.10 -22.56
CA CYS A 45 9.82 -1.46 -21.39
C CYS A 45 8.86 -1.60 -20.20
N ALA A 46 9.31 -1.21 -19.01
CA ALA A 46 8.51 -1.21 -17.79
C ALA A 46 7.24 -0.39 -17.94
N TYR A 47 6.19 -0.77 -17.22
CA TYR A 47 4.98 0.04 -17.09
C TYR A 47 5.26 1.33 -16.32
N PRO A 48 4.52 2.43 -16.63
CA PRO A 48 4.66 3.65 -15.85
C PRO A 48 4.24 3.42 -14.40
N ALA A 49 5.04 3.91 -13.46
CA ALA A 49 4.63 4.00 -12.07
C ALA A 49 3.60 5.13 -11.92
N VAL A 50 2.44 4.82 -11.36
CA VAL A 50 1.37 5.80 -11.12
C VAL A 50 1.34 6.14 -9.64
N LYS A 51 1.55 7.43 -9.32
CA LYS A 51 1.37 7.95 -7.98
C LYS A 51 -0.11 8.18 -7.71
N CYS A 52 -0.61 7.64 -6.61
CA CYS A 52 -1.97 7.92 -6.13
C CYS A 52 -1.96 9.20 -5.29
N ASP A 53 -2.62 10.24 -5.75
CA ASP A 53 -2.76 11.50 -5.03
C ASP A 53 -4.00 11.49 -4.14
N ILE A 54 -3.91 12.17 -2.99
CA ILE A 54 -5.04 12.38 -2.09
C ILE A 54 -5.78 13.65 -2.51
N ILE A 55 -7.02 13.50 -2.93
CA ILE A 55 -7.86 14.62 -3.37
C ILE A 55 -8.87 14.93 -2.28
N VAL A 56 -8.96 16.20 -1.89
CA VAL A 56 -9.87 16.67 -0.85
C VAL A 56 -10.72 17.85 -1.35
N HIS A 57 -11.83 18.13 -0.65
CA HIS A 57 -12.61 19.31 -0.93
C HIS A 57 -11.79 20.59 -0.69
N LYS A 58 -11.92 21.60 -1.58
CA LYS A 58 -11.11 22.83 -1.55
C LYS A 58 -11.15 23.61 -0.24
N LYS A 59 -12.25 23.50 0.51
CA LYS A 59 -12.43 24.16 1.82
C LYS A 59 -11.99 23.30 3.01
N LEU A 60 -11.51 22.09 2.81
CA LEU A 60 -11.06 21.23 3.91
C LEU A 60 -9.97 21.90 4.77
N PRO A 61 -9.00 22.65 4.20
CA PRO A 61 -8.01 23.35 5.01
C PRO A 61 -8.59 24.41 5.97
N GLU A 62 -9.76 24.97 5.64
CA GLU A 62 -10.48 25.92 6.51
C GLU A 62 -11.29 25.19 7.60
N TRP A 63 -11.86 24.04 7.28
CA TRP A 63 -12.77 23.32 8.17
C TRP A 63 -12.05 22.38 9.15
N ALA A 64 -10.97 21.73 8.69
CA ALA A 64 -10.25 20.73 9.45
C ALA A 64 -8.76 20.73 9.06
N PRO A 65 -8.00 21.77 9.48
CA PRO A 65 -6.58 21.89 9.14
C PRO A 65 -5.74 20.73 9.71
N ASP A 66 -6.12 20.19 10.85
CA ASP A 66 -5.49 19.02 11.47
C ASP A 66 -5.63 17.75 10.62
N VAL A 67 -6.78 17.56 9.98
CA VAL A 67 -6.99 16.46 9.03
C VAL A 67 -6.11 16.64 7.78
N VAL A 68 -5.98 17.87 7.29
CA VAL A 68 -5.08 18.17 6.16
C VAL A 68 -3.63 17.89 6.54
N ASP A 69 -3.19 18.30 7.72
CA ASP A 69 -1.84 18.00 8.22
C ASP A 69 -1.57 16.49 8.28
N PHE A 70 -2.52 15.70 8.78
CA PHE A 70 -2.47 14.24 8.73
C PHE A 70 -2.35 13.72 7.29
N LEU A 71 -3.22 14.16 6.38
CA LEU A 71 -3.24 13.67 5.00
C LEU A 71 -1.96 14.03 4.22
N THR A 72 -1.32 15.16 4.54
CA THR A 72 -0.03 15.53 3.92
C THR A 72 1.13 14.65 4.36
N LYS A 73 1.05 14.07 5.55
CA LYS A 73 2.05 13.16 6.10
C LYS A 73 1.77 11.69 5.77
N TYR A 74 0.50 11.37 5.46
CA TYR A 74 0.09 10.00 5.17
C TYR A 74 0.85 9.44 3.97
N ASN A 75 1.61 8.38 4.21
CA ASN A 75 2.37 7.70 3.18
C ASN A 75 2.51 6.20 3.50
N THR A 76 2.30 5.36 2.51
CA THR A 76 2.54 3.92 2.59
C THR A 76 3.38 3.45 1.41
N THR A 77 4.10 2.36 1.58
CA THR A 77 4.89 1.74 0.50
C THR A 77 4.10 0.61 -0.16
N LEU A 78 4.51 0.21 -1.36
CA LEU A 78 3.95 -0.97 -2.02
C LEU A 78 4.10 -2.23 -1.17
N ASP A 79 5.24 -2.41 -0.48
CA ASP A 79 5.46 -3.55 0.43
C ASP A 79 4.45 -3.57 1.58
N ILE A 80 4.24 -2.43 2.24
CA ILE A 80 3.23 -2.31 3.31
C ILE A 80 1.83 -2.64 2.78
N ASN A 81 1.47 -2.09 1.62
CA ASN A 81 0.17 -2.32 1.01
C ASN A 81 -0.02 -3.79 0.59
N ASN A 82 1.00 -4.43 0.04
CA ASN A 82 1.00 -5.85 -0.26
C ASN A 82 0.75 -6.70 1.00
N LYS A 83 1.48 -6.42 2.08
CA LYS A 83 1.34 -7.13 3.37
C LYS A 83 -0.03 -6.90 4.01
N PHE A 84 -0.56 -5.69 3.91
CA PHE A 84 -1.90 -5.36 4.37
C PHE A 84 -2.97 -6.19 3.63
N LEU A 85 -2.88 -6.26 2.30
CA LEU A 85 -3.78 -7.07 1.48
C LEU A 85 -3.62 -8.57 1.74
N ALA A 86 -2.38 -9.05 1.96
CA ALA A 86 -2.13 -10.44 2.33
C ALA A 86 -2.76 -10.80 3.68
N HIS A 87 -2.64 -9.91 4.68
CA HIS A 87 -3.30 -10.09 5.98
C HIS A 87 -4.82 -10.20 5.82
N MET A 88 -5.44 -9.31 5.04
CA MET A 88 -6.88 -9.40 4.77
C MET A 88 -7.27 -10.74 4.11
N GLN A 89 -6.47 -11.21 3.14
CA GLN A 89 -6.72 -12.47 2.45
C GLN A 89 -6.62 -13.67 3.40
N ASP A 90 -5.62 -13.67 4.29
CA ASP A 90 -5.36 -14.81 5.18
C ASP A 90 -6.38 -14.91 6.32
N THR A 91 -6.87 -13.78 6.81
CA THR A 91 -7.83 -13.73 7.91
C THR A 91 -9.28 -13.71 7.45
N GLY A 92 -9.54 -13.47 6.16
CA GLY A 92 -10.87 -13.13 5.66
C GLY A 92 -11.39 -11.81 6.26
N GLY A 93 -10.47 -11.00 6.82
CA GLY A 93 -10.79 -9.80 7.59
C GLY A 93 -11.42 -8.71 6.76
N LYS A 94 -12.32 -7.98 7.41
CA LYS A 94 -12.94 -6.78 6.84
C LYS A 94 -11.99 -5.57 6.97
N PRO A 95 -12.17 -4.51 6.19
CA PRO A 95 -11.32 -3.32 6.26
C PRO A 95 -11.09 -2.75 7.67
N PRO A 96 -12.09 -2.69 8.58
CA PRO A 96 -11.83 -2.21 9.95
C PRO A 96 -10.87 -3.10 10.75
N GLU A 97 -10.96 -4.42 10.60
CA GLU A 97 -10.08 -5.38 11.28
C GLU A 97 -8.65 -5.28 10.76
N ALA A 98 -8.52 -5.13 9.44
CA ALA A 98 -7.23 -4.92 8.80
C ALA A 98 -6.62 -3.55 9.18
N ALA A 99 -7.43 -2.51 9.34
CA ALA A 99 -6.97 -1.21 9.85
C ALA A 99 -6.44 -1.31 11.28
N MET A 100 -7.10 -2.06 12.15
CA MET A 100 -6.61 -2.31 13.51
C MET A 100 -5.30 -3.10 13.52
N TRP A 101 -5.16 -4.10 12.66
CA TRP A 101 -3.90 -4.81 12.47
C TRP A 101 -2.78 -3.87 12.00
N PHE A 102 -3.07 -3.02 11.01
CA PHE A 102 -2.11 -2.02 10.53
C PHE A 102 -1.65 -1.08 11.64
N LEU A 103 -2.57 -0.52 12.42
CA LEU A 103 -2.24 0.39 13.50
C LEU A 103 -1.36 -0.27 14.58
N LYS A 104 -1.55 -1.57 14.84
CA LYS A 104 -0.72 -2.33 15.78
C LYS A 104 0.64 -2.71 15.21
N THR A 105 0.70 -3.05 13.92
CA THR A 105 1.92 -3.55 13.27
C THR A 105 2.88 -2.43 12.87
N TYR A 106 2.34 -1.28 12.44
CA TYR A 106 3.11 -0.15 11.91
C TYR A 106 3.01 1.08 12.80
N GLU A 107 3.07 0.87 14.11
CA GLU A 107 2.95 1.96 15.10
C GLU A 107 3.96 3.08 14.85
N ASP A 108 5.23 2.74 14.63
CA ASP A 108 6.31 3.72 14.38
C ASP A 108 6.10 4.55 13.10
N LEU A 109 5.31 4.03 12.16
CA LEU A 109 4.99 4.74 10.93
C LEU A 109 3.84 5.74 11.15
N TRP A 110 2.67 5.26 11.56
CA TRP A 110 1.49 6.12 11.64
C TRP A 110 1.56 7.16 12.76
N THR A 111 2.33 6.91 13.83
CA THR A 111 2.52 7.91 14.89
C THR A 111 3.26 9.15 14.42
N GLN A 112 3.95 9.09 13.29
CA GLN A 112 4.58 10.25 12.65
C GLN A 112 3.56 11.13 11.89
N TRP A 113 2.39 10.61 11.59
CA TRP A 113 1.36 11.33 10.83
C TRP A 113 0.48 12.22 11.69
N VAL A 114 0.48 12.01 13.01
CA VAL A 114 -0.39 12.71 13.96
C VAL A 114 0.40 13.30 15.13
N PRO A 115 -0.14 14.32 15.81
CA PRO A 115 0.44 14.82 17.06
C PRO A 115 0.54 13.74 18.15
N ALA A 116 1.49 13.88 19.05
CA ALA A 116 1.78 12.87 20.08
C ALA A 116 0.59 12.58 21.01
N ASP A 117 -0.21 13.60 21.34
CA ASP A 117 -1.43 13.44 22.17
C ASP A 117 -2.53 12.67 21.44
N VAL A 118 -2.64 12.87 20.10
CA VAL A 118 -3.57 12.09 19.26
C VAL A 118 -3.09 10.64 19.16
N ALA A 119 -1.79 10.42 18.94
CA ALA A 119 -1.21 9.09 18.92
C ALA A 119 -1.48 8.34 20.24
N ALA A 120 -1.31 9.01 21.39
CA ALA A 120 -1.59 8.43 22.70
C ALA A 120 -3.07 8.03 22.86
N LYS A 121 -4.02 8.85 22.39
CA LYS A 121 -5.46 8.54 22.40
C LYS A 121 -5.79 7.34 21.53
N VAL A 122 -5.23 7.26 20.32
CA VAL A 122 -5.43 6.12 19.42
C VAL A 122 -4.89 4.84 20.04
N LYS A 123 -3.67 4.85 20.60
CA LYS A 123 -3.08 3.69 21.31
C LYS A 123 -3.93 3.24 22.48
N ALA A 124 -4.48 4.16 23.25
CA ALA A 124 -5.37 3.82 24.37
C ALA A 124 -6.67 3.15 23.91
N ALA A 125 -7.21 3.55 22.75
CA ALA A 125 -8.43 2.99 22.18
C ALA A 125 -8.23 1.61 21.52
N MET A 126 -6.99 1.22 21.21
CA MET A 126 -6.65 -0.08 20.61
C MET A 126 -6.44 -1.23 21.62
N LYS A 127 -6.54 -0.93 22.92
CA LYS A 127 -6.49 -1.92 24.01
C LYS A 127 -7.85 -2.59 24.15
#